data_7e13cc804af269ac056650fc805a42ba
#
_entry.id   7e13cc804af269ac056650fc805a42ba
#
_cell.length_a   1.000
_cell.length_b   1.000
_cell.length_c   1.000
_cell.angle_alpha   90.00
_cell.angle_beta   90.00
_cell.angle_gamma   90.00
#
_symmetry.space_group_name_H-M   'P 1'
#
loop_
_entity.id
_entity.type
_entity.pdbx_description
1 polymer ?
#
loop_
_entity_poly.entity_id
_entity_poly.type
_entity_poly.pdbx_seq_one_letter_code
_entity_poly.pdbx_strand_id
1 'polypeptide(L)'
;MKHKFITIGEIMLRLTPPDYEKIRTATSFEARYGGSEANVALSLANLGVAASFFTVVPGNSLGKSAVRMLRSNDVNCDSVVYSTEEETSTHRLGTYYLETGYGIRPSKVVYDRKHSAFSEYDFSKTDVKKLLEGYTWLHLSGITPALGKSCSELILTCLKTAKENGMTVSFDGNFRSTLWSWEEARDFCTLCLPYVDVLFGIEPYHIWKNEEDHTAGDVKDGVPVSYTHLTL
;
A
#
# COMPACT_ATOMS: atom_id res chain seq x y z
N MET A 1 6.17 25.93 3.27
CA MET A 1 7.21 24.86 3.14
C MET A 1 6.71 23.88 2.09
N LYS A 2 7.59 23.36 1.18
CA LYS A 2 7.17 22.28 0.27
C LYS A 2 7.04 20.98 1.08
N HIS A 3 5.89 20.32 1.01
CA HIS A 3 5.69 19.03 1.64
C HIS A 3 6.62 17.98 1.00
N LYS A 4 7.17 17.09 1.85
CA LYS A 4 7.93 15.92 1.44
C LYS A 4 7.18 14.69 1.93
N PHE A 5 6.69 13.90 1.00
CA PHE A 5 5.92 12.71 1.28
C PHE A 5 6.79 11.47 1.36
N ILE A 6 6.45 10.57 2.29
CA ILE A 6 6.89 9.19 2.25
C ILE A 6 5.67 8.27 2.30
N THR A 7 5.66 7.24 1.45
CA THR A 7 4.66 6.19 1.45
C THR A 7 5.32 4.85 1.72
N ILE A 8 4.64 3.95 2.43
CA ILE A 8 5.22 2.67 2.89
C ILE A 8 4.27 1.53 2.54
N GLY A 9 4.75 0.56 1.77
CA GLY A 9 3.93 -0.58 1.38
C GLY A 9 4.60 -1.54 0.43
N GLU A 10 3.84 -2.52 -0.06
CA GLU A 10 4.32 -3.52 -1.00
C GLU A 10 4.14 -3.07 -2.45
N ILE A 11 5.19 -3.23 -3.26
CA ILE A 11 5.08 -3.16 -4.72
C ILE A 11 5.04 -4.57 -5.30
N MET A 12 4.13 -4.79 -6.27
CA MET A 12 3.90 -6.09 -6.88
C MET A 12 4.06 -6.03 -8.40
N LEU A 13 4.36 -7.18 -9.01
CA LEU A 13 4.28 -7.38 -10.44
C LEU A 13 2.82 -7.67 -10.84
N ARG A 14 2.26 -6.85 -11.74
CA ARG A 14 0.98 -7.09 -12.39
C ARG A 14 1.20 -7.72 -13.75
N LEU A 15 0.52 -8.83 -14.01
CA LEU A 15 0.48 -9.51 -15.29
C LEU A 15 -0.95 -9.46 -15.86
N THR A 16 -1.10 -8.87 -17.04
CA THR A 16 -2.40 -8.67 -17.69
C THR A 16 -2.37 -9.31 -19.07
N PRO A 17 -3.30 -10.25 -19.39
CA PRO A 17 -3.44 -10.73 -20.76
C PRO A 17 -3.81 -9.60 -21.71
N PRO A 18 -3.34 -9.60 -22.97
CA PRO A 18 -3.70 -8.59 -23.95
C PRO A 18 -5.19 -8.71 -24.37
N ASP A 19 -5.72 -7.66 -24.96
CA ASP A 19 -6.99 -7.63 -25.70
C ASP A 19 -8.18 -8.30 -25.00
N TYR A 20 -8.31 -8.15 -23.68
CA TYR A 20 -9.36 -8.76 -22.86
C TYR A 20 -9.36 -10.31 -22.86
N GLU A 21 -8.24 -10.91 -23.19
CA GLU A 21 -8.10 -12.36 -23.17
C GLU A 21 -8.23 -12.90 -21.72
N LYS A 22 -8.67 -14.14 -21.58
CA LYS A 22 -8.75 -14.79 -20.26
C LYS A 22 -7.39 -15.36 -19.87
N ILE A 23 -7.04 -15.29 -18.59
CA ILE A 23 -5.82 -15.87 -18.05
C ILE A 23 -5.63 -17.33 -18.51
N ARG A 24 -6.69 -18.13 -18.52
CA ARG A 24 -6.64 -19.57 -18.87
C ARG A 24 -6.24 -19.86 -20.32
N THR A 25 -6.38 -18.89 -21.22
CA THR A 25 -6.08 -19.05 -22.66
C THR A 25 -4.92 -18.17 -23.10
N ALA A 26 -4.47 -17.26 -22.25
CA ALA A 26 -3.41 -16.31 -22.57
C ALA A 26 -2.08 -17.02 -22.83
N THR A 27 -1.44 -16.65 -23.91
CA THR A 27 -0.11 -17.10 -24.28
C THR A 27 0.98 -16.05 -23.98
N SER A 28 0.56 -14.83 -23.67
CA SER A 28 1.44 -13.71 -23.30
C SER A 28 0.78 -12.83 -22.23
N PHE A 29 1.62 -12.05 -21.55
CA PHE A 29 1.16 -11.12 -20.53
C PHE A 29 1.94 -9.81 -20.63
N GLU A 30 1.23 -8.68 -20.53
CA GLU A 30 1.82 -7.39 -20.29
C GLU A 30 2.24 -7.29 -18.82
N ALA A 31 3.50 -6.95 -18.57
CA ALA A 31 4.06 -6.79 -17.24
C ALA A 31 4.04 -5.31 -16.83
N ARG A 32 3.44 -5.02 -15.69
CA ARG A 32 3.45 -3.69 -15.03
C ARG A 32 3.75 -3.87 -13.56
N TYR A 33 4.11 -2.79 -12.88
CA TYR A 33 4.28 -2.78 -11.44
C TYR A 33 3.22 -1.89 -10.80
N GLY A 34 2.76 -2.26 -9.61
CA GLY A 34 1.78 -1.48 -8.86
C GLY A 34 1.68 -1.93 -7.41
N GLY A 35 1.15 -1.05 -6.61
CA GLY A 35 0.87 -1.24 -5.18
C GLY A 35 0.12 -0.01 -4.69
N SER A 36 -0.72 -0.13 -3.68
CA SER A 36 -1.54 0.99 -3.20
C SER A 36 -0.67 2.22 -2.95
N GLU A 37 0.26 2.11 -2.06
CA GLU A 37 1.13 3.20 -1.62
C GLU A 37 2.17 3.58 -2.69
N ALA A 38 2.61 2.62 -3.52
CA ALA A 38 3.48 2.88 -4.66
C ALA A 38 2.78 3.75 -5.71
N ASN A 39 1.49 3.50 -5.97
CA ASN A 39 0.68 4.30 -6.90
C ASN A 39 0.49 5.73 -6.39
N VAL A 40 0.33 5.91 -5.06
CA VAL A 40 0.26 7.25 -4.44
C VAL A 40 1.58 7.99 -4.63
N ALA A 41 2.72 7.34 -4.37
CA ALA A 41 4.04 7.94 -4.59
C ALA A 41 4.24 8.37 -6.05
N LEU A 42 3.88 7.49 -7.01
CA LEU A 42 3.94 7.78 -8.45
C LEU A 42 3.04 8.96 -8.83
N SER A 43 1.81 8.99 -8.31
CA SER A 43 0.87 10.09 -8.61
C SER A 43 1.37 11.42 -8.06
N LEU A 44 1.91 11.44 -6.85
CA LEU A 44 2.50 12.64 -6.25
C LEU A 44 3.71 13.13 -7.06
N ALA A 45 4.61 12.23 -7.45
CA ALA A 45 5.78 12.58 -8.27
C ALA A 45 5.35 13.16 -9.62
N ASN A 46 4.37 12.56 -10.30
CA ASN A 46 3.81 13.06 -11.55
C ASN A 46 3.15 14.45 -11.41
N LEU A 47 2.67 14.80 -10.22
CA LEU A 47 2.15 16.12 -9.89
C LEU A 47 3.25 17.12 -9.45
N GLY A 48 4.52 16.72 -9.51
CA GLY A 48 5.66 17.55 -9.12
C GLY A 48 5.86 17.70 -7.61
N VAL A 49 5.25 16.79 -6.81
CA VAL A 49 5.41 16.73 -5.36
C VAL A 49 6.55 15.77 -5.01
N ALA A 50 7.45 16.19 -4.12
CA ALA A 50 8.55 15.34 -3.66
C ALA A 50 7.98 14.11 -2.90
N ALA A 51 8.09 12.94 -3.52
CA ALA A 51 7.59 11.68 -3.00
C ALA A 51 8.69 10.62 -2.88
N SER A 52 8.67 9.89 -1.78
CA SER A 52 9.53 8.75 -1.51
C SER A 52 8.69 7.51 -1.24
N PHE A 53 9.24 6.36 -1.58
CA PHE A 53 8.58 5.09 -1.33
C PHE A 53 9.52 4.13 -0.59
N PHE A 54 9.06 3.63 0.56
CA PHE A 54 9.74 2.57 1.30
C PHE A 54 9.06 1.23 1.04
N THR A 55 9.87 0.26 0.66
CA THR A 55 9.45 -1.13 0.43
C THR A 55 10.62 -2.09 0.60
N VAL A 56 10.32 -3.37 0.63
CA VAL A 56 11.30 -4.46 0.54
C VAL A 56 11.02 -5.26 -0.72
N VAL A 57 12.05 -5.47 -1.54
CA VAL A 57 11.94 -6.24 -2.79
C VAL A 57 13.02 -7.32 -2.85
N PRO A 58 12.81 -8.41 -3.60
CA PRO A 58 13.86 -9.39 -3.80
C PRO A 58 15.06 -8.78 -4.53
N GLY A 59 16.27 -9.18 -4.17
CA GLY A 59 17.54 -8.69 -4.75
C GLY A 59 17.79 -9.11 -6.22
N ASN A 60 16.82 -9.75 -6.87
CA ASN A 60 16.87 -10.24 -8.24
C ASN A 60 16.43 -9.17 -9.27
N SER A 61 16.40 -9.57 -10.55
CA SER A 61 16.05 -8.69 -11.67
C SER A 61 14.62 -8.14 -11.58
N LEU A 62 13.65 -8.88 -11.00
CA LEU A 62 12.27 -8.43 -10.87
C LEU A 62 12.17 -7.29 -9.84
N GLY A 63 12.76 -7.45 -8.66
CA GLY A 63 12.78 -6.39 -7.64
C GLY A 63 13.54 -5.14 -8.14
N LYS A 64 14.70 -5.32 -8.79
CA LYS A 64 15.45 -4.22 -9.39
C LYS A 64 14.64 -3.49 -10.46
N SER A 65 13.87 -4.21 -11.27
CA SER A 65 13.02 -3.62 -12.31
C SER A 65 11.84 -2.82 -11.72
N ALA A 66 11.22 -3.31 -10.64
CA ALA A 66 10.18 -2.58 -9.92
C ALA A 66 10.70 -1.23 -9.39
N VAL A 67 11.86 -1.23 -8.75
CA VAL A 67 12.49 0.00 -8.22
C VAL A 67 12.95 0.93 -9.35
N ARG A 68 13.46 0.37 -10.47
CA ARG A 68 13.80 1.17 -11.64
C ARG A 68 12.60 1.91 -12.20
N MET A 69 11.44 1.25 -12.28
CA MET A 69 10.19 1.88 -12.74
C MET A 69 9.80 3.07 -11.85
N LEU A 70 9.87 2.91 -10.53
CA LEU A 70 9.60 4.01 -9.59
C LEU A 70 10.57 5.18 -9.79
N ARG A 71 11.88 4.90 -9.84
CA ARG A 71 12.91 5.93 -10.06
C ARG A 71 12.77 6.65 -11.40
N SER A 72 12.36 5.94 -12.47
CA SER A 72 12.14 6.56 -13.78
C SER A 72 10.92 7.50 -13.83
N ASN A 73 10.11 7.52 -12.77
CA ASN A 73 8.99 8.43 -12.56
C ASN A 73 9.24 9.35 -11.36
N ASP A 74 10.50 9.69 -11.08
CA ASP A 74 10.92 10.66 -10.07
C ASP A 74 10.52 10.34 -8.63
N VAL A 75 10.20 9.06 -8.32
CA VAL A 75 9.99 8.61 -6.94
C VAL A 75 11.35 8.33 -6.30
N ASN A 76 11.63 8.94 -5.15
CA ASN A 76 12.82 8.63 -4.39
C ASN A 76 12.68 7.23 -3.75
N CYS A 77 13.69 6.38 -4.00
CA CYS A 77 13.74 4.99 -3.55
C CYS A 77 15.03 4.69 -2.75
N ASP A 78 15.62 5.69 -2.09
CA ASP A 78 16.90 5.51 -1.39
C ASP A 78 16.78 4.63 -0.15
N SER A 79 15.57 4.58 0.44
CA SER A 79 15.26 3.72 1.59
C SER A 79 14.77 2.31 1.21
N VAL A 80 14.71 1.96 -0.08
CA VAL A 80 14.29 0.62 -0.50
C VAL A 80 15.30 -0.43 -0.04
N VAL A 81 14.78 -1.49 0.58
CA VAL A 81 15.58 -2.63 1.03
C VAL A 81 15.51 -3.74 -0.04
N TYR A 82 16.67 -4.30 -0.37
CA TYR A 82 16.76 -5.49 -1.20
C TYR A 82 17.07 -6.69 -0.33
N SER A 83 16.27 -7.76 -0.42
CA SER A 83 16.59 -9.00 0.27
C SER A 83 17.92 -9.57 -0.24
N THR A 84 18.63 -10.27 0.64
CA THR A 84 19.89 -10.95 0.31
C THR A 84 19.67 -12.08 -0.71
N GLU A 85 20.73 -12.65 -1.28
CA GLU A 85 20.63 -13.80 -2.19
C GLU A 85 20.02 -15.02 -1.49
N GLU A 86 20.35 -15.25 -0.23
CA GLU A 86 19.80 -16.33 0.59
C GLU A 86 18.29 -16.12 0.80
N GLU A 87 17.87 -14.94 1.23
CA GLU A 87 16.46 -14.57 1.40
C GLU A 87 15.71 -14.60 0.06
N THR A 88 16.34 -14.16 -1.05
CA THR A 88 15.72 -14.16 -2.38
C THR A 88 15.43 -15.57 -2.90
N SER A 89 16.10 -16.60 -2.39
CA SER A 89 15.80 -17.99 -2.74
C SER A 89 14.44 -18.45 -2.18
N THR A 90 13.96 -17.82 -1.12
CA THR A 90 12.70 -18.11 -0.43
C THR A 90 11.66 -16.99 -0.57
N HIS A 91 12.11 -15.76 -0.76
CA HIS A 91 11.27 -14.57 -0.86
C HIS A 91 11.19 -14.04 -2.29
N ARG A 92 10.00 -13.75 -2.75
CA ARG A 92 9.70 -13.36 -4.13
C ARG A 92 9.11 -11.95 -4.20
N LEU A 93 9.05 -11.38 -5.38
CA LEU A 93 8.19 -10.23 -5.63
C LEU A 93 6.73 -10.70 -5.68
N GLY A 94 5.86 -10.11 -4.88
CA GLY A 94 4.43 -10.40 -4.94
C GLY A 94 3.92 -10.18 -6.37
N THR A 95 3.03 -11.06 -6.83
CA THR A 95 2.48 -11.01 -8.19
C THR A 95 0.96 -11.04 -8.14
N TYR A 96 0.31 -10.35 -9.07
CA TYR A 96 -1.11 -10.55 -9.32
C TYR A 96 -1.41 -10.53 -10.81
N TYR A 97 -2.46 -11.25 -11.18
CA TYR A 97 -2.95 -11.33 -12.53
C TYR A 97 -4.25 -10.53 -12.63
N LEU A 98 -4.32 -9.64 -13.61
CA LEU A 98 -5.52 -8.87 -13.89
C LEU A 98 -6.14 -9.34 -15.21
N GLU A 99 -7.26 -10.04 -15.12
CA GLU A 99 -8.10 -10.33 -16.27
C GLU A 99 -9.04 -9.15 -16.48
N THR A 100 -8.82 -8.39 -17.54
CA THR A 100 -9.63 -7.21 -17.85
C THR A 100 -11.04 -7.62 -18.31
N GLY A 101 -12.04 -6.99 -17.74
CA GLY A 101 -13.44 -7.21 -18.11
C GLY A 101 -13.77 -6.61 -19.49
N TYR A 102 -14.84 -7.13 -20.11
CA TYR A 102 -15.37 -6.58 -21.35
C TYR A 102 -16.91 -6.74 -21.39
N GLY A 103 -17.62 -5.67 -21.73
CA GLY A 103 -19.08 -5.66 -21.74
C GLY A 103 -19.64 -5.98 -20.34
N ILE A 104 -20.47 -7.01 -20.26
CA ILE A 104 -21.06 -7.49 -18.99
C ILE A 104 -20.10 -8.34 -18.12
N ARG A 105 -18.95 -8.72 -18.66
CA ARG A 105 -17.97 -9.51 -17.92
C ARG A 105 -17.14 -8.60 -17.02
N PRO A 106 -17.18 -8.78 -15.69
CA PRO A 106 -16.36 -7.99 -14.77
C PRO A 106 -14.87 -8.34 -14.91
N SER A 107 -14.02 -7.42 -14.52
CA SER A 107 -12.60 -7.70 -14.32
C SER A 107 -12.40 -8.68 -13.17
N LYS A 108 -11.35 -9.50 -13.25
CA LYS A 108 -10.97 -10.46 -12.21
C LYS A 108 -9.51 -10.29 -11.84
N VAL A 109 -9.24 -10.26 -10.54
CA VAL A 109 -7.88 -10.25 -10.01
C VAL A 109 -7.60 -11.59 -9.33
N VAL A 110 -6.44 -12.17 -9.65
CA VAL A 110 -5.90 -13.37 -8.99
C VAL A 110 -4.59 -12.98 -8.33
N TYR A 111 -4.54 -13.05 -7.00
CA TYR A 111 -3.33 -12.73 -6.25
C TYR A 111 -2.46 -13.96 -6.05
N ASP A 112 -1.17 -13.79 -6.27
CA ASP A 112 -0.12 -14.73 -5.94
C ASP A 112 1.01 -13.95 -5.22
N ARG A 113 0.74 -13.57 -3.96
CA ARG A 113 1.61 -12.66 -3.19
C ARG A 113 2.13 -13.23 -1.87
N LYS A 114 1.75 -14.47 -1.51
CA LYS A 114 2.28 -15.10 -0.30
C LYS A 114 3.80 -15.23 -0.37
N HIS A 115 4.45 -15.10 0.78
CA HIS A 115 5.91 -15.18 0.91
C HIS A 115 6.64 -14.15 0.02
N SER A 116 6.09 -12.96 -0.11
CA SER A 116 6.80 -11.86 -0.76
C SER A 116 7.93 -11.35 0.14
N ALA A 117 8.96 -10.77 -0.48
CA ALA A 117 10.07 -10.18 0.26
C ALA A 117 9.60 -9.13 1.27
N PHE A 118 8.52 -8.40 0.95
CA PHE A 118 7.93 -7.43 1.85
C PHE A 118 7.22 -8.10 3.03
N SER A 119 6.36 -9.09 2.78
CA SER A 119 5.55 -9.73 3.84
C SER A 119 6.38 -10.56 4.82
N GLU A 120 7.51 -11.11 4.37
CA GLU A 120 8.40 -11.96 5.19
C GLU A 120 9.53 -11.19 5.88
N TYR A 121 9.67 -9.89 5.57
CA TYR A 121 10.74 -9.09 6.15
C TYR A 121 10.53 -8.84 7.64
N ASP A 122 11.60 -8.96 8.40
CA ASP A 122 11.62 -8.63 9.82
C ASP A 122 11.82 -7.12 10.00
N PHE A 123 10.71 -6.38 10.07
CA PHE A 123 10.71 -4.92 10.22
C PHE A 123 11.20 -4.44 11.59
N SER A 124 11.43 -5.33 12.57
CA SER A 124 12.09 -4.95 13.83
C SER A 124 13.50 -4.41 13.61
N LYS A 125 14.12 -4.76 12.49
CA LYS A 125 15.44 -4.26 12.06
C LYS A 125 15.40 -2.86 11.44
N THR A 126 14.21 -2.31 11.19
CA THR A 126 14.05 -1.01 10.53
C THR A 126 14.11 0.12 11.54
N ASP A 127 15.07 1.02 11.41
CA ASP A 127 15.11 2.27 12.18
C ASP A 127 14.06 3.25 11.61
N VAL A 128 12.84 3.18 12.17
CA VAL A 128 11.70 4.00 11.71
C VAL A 128 11.97 5.49 11.95
N LYS A 129 12.69 5.89 12.98
CA LYS A 129 13.02 7.30 13.23
C LYS A 129 13.87 7.86 12.10
N LYS A 130 14.92 7.12 11.72
CA LYS A 130 15.77 7.47 10.59
C LYS A 130 15.02 7.41 9.26
N LEU A 131 14.14 6.43 9.09
CA LEU A 131 13.32 6.28 7.88
C LEU A 131 12.42 7.50 7.64
N LEU A 132 11.83 8.06 8.71
CA LEU A 132 10.91 9.20 8.63
C LEU A 132 11.61 10.58 8.76
N GLU A 133 12.91 10.60 8.91
CA GLU A 133 13.65 11.85 9.08
C GLU A 133 13.55 12.76 7.85
N GLY A 134 13.20 14.03 8.08
CA GLY A 134 13.12 15.05 7.03
C GLY A 134 11.85 15.00 6.14
N TYR A 135 10.92 14.08 6.43
CA TYR A 135 9.59 14.07 5.80
C TYR A 135 8.57 14.87 6.62
N THR A 136 7.55 15.38 5.94
CA THR A 136 6.46 16.17 6.56
C THR A 136 5.10 15.49 6.44
N TRP A 137 5.02 14.45 5.60
CA TRP A 137 3.78 13.71 5.36
C TRP A 137 4.06 12.22 5.22
N LEU A 138 3.32 11.40 5.97
CA LEU A 138 3.32 9.95 5.87
C LEU A 138 2.00 9.49 5.27
N HIS A 139 2.05 8.63 4.24
CA HIS A 139 0.87 7.96 3.70
C HIS A 139 0.99 6.45 3.83
N LEU A 140 -0.08 5.83 4.35
CA LEU A 140 -0.18 4.40 4.63
C LEU A 140 -1.54 3.87 4.17
N SER A 141 -1.65 2.54 4.05
CA SER A 141 -2.95 1.89 3.82
C SER A 141 -3.18 0.67 4.70
N GLY A 142 -4.44 0.25 4.80
CA GLY A 142 -4.87 -0.97 5.51
C GLY A 142 -4.46 -2.26 4.81
N ILE A 143 -3.90 -2.22 3.59
CA ILE A 143 -3.35 -3.41 2.94
C ILE A 143 -2.08 -3.88 3.63
N THR A 144 -1.16 -2.97 3.92
CA THR A 144 0.15 -3.31 4.49
C THR A 144 0.05 -4.07 5.81
N PRO A 145 -0.72 -3.64 6.83
CA PRO A 145 -0.82 -4.39 8.09
C PRO A 145 -1.47 -5.77 7.93
N ALA A 146 -2.33 -5.95 6.93
CA ALA A 146 -2.98 -7.23 6.63
C ALA A 146 -2.03 -8.29 6.05
N LEU A 147 -0.79 -7.93 5.71
CA LEU A 147 0.20 -8.86 5.15
C LEU A 147 0.90 -9.71 6.21
N GLY A 148 0.81 -9.34 7.49
CA GLY A 148 1.40 -10.11 8.59
C GLY A 148 1.75 -9.26 9.80
N LYS A 149 2.12 -9.95 10.87
CA LYS A 149 2.41 -9.33 12.17
C LYS A 149 3.53 -8.28 12.09
N SER A 150 4.65 -8.60 11.43
CA SER A 150 5.78 -7.67 11.30
C SER A 150 5.37 -6.40 10.53
N CYS A 151 4.49 -6.53 9.52
CA CYS A 151 3.96 -5.41 8.78
C CYS A 151 3.04 -4.53 9.64
N SER A 152 2.15 -5.13 10.45
CA SER A 152 1.26 -4.37 11.34
C SER A 152 2.04 -3.64 12.44
N GLU A 153 3.07 -4.23 13.00
CA GLU A 153 3.98 -3.61 13.98
C GLU A 153 4.75 -2.42 13.35
N LEU A 154 5.23 -2.58 12.11
CA LEU A 154 5.83 -1.47 11.36
C LEU A 154 4.88 -0.28 11.24
N ILE A 155 3.64 -0.52 10.78
CA ILE A 155 2.66 0.55 10.56
C ILE A 155 2.37 1.30 11.87
N LEU A 156 2.12 0.59 12.97
CA LEU A 156 1.88 1.22 14.28
C LEU A 156 3.09 2.04 14.76
N THR A 157 4.30 1.53 14.53
CA THR A 157 5.54 2.25 14.88
C THR A 157 5.71 3.51 14.03
N CYS A 158 5.44 3.41 12.72
CA CYS A 158 5.48 4.56 11.82
C CYS A 158 4.46 5.64 12.21
N LEU A 159 3.24 5.26 12.55
CA LEU A 159 2.18 6.18 12.99
C LEU A 159 2.58 6.95 14.25
N LYS A 160 3.07 6.24 15.28
CA LYS A 160 3.54 6.85 16.53
C LYS A 160 4.69 7.81 16.28
N THR A 161 5.71 7.36 15.54
CA THR A 161 6.89 8.17 15.22
C THR A 161 6.53 9.41 14.39
N ALA A 162 5.64 9.27 13.41
CA ALA A 162 5.17 10.39 12.61
C ALA A 162 4.48 11.45 13.47
N LYS A 163 3.63 11.03 14.41
CA LYS A 163 2.95 11.95 15.34
C LYS A 163 3.94 12.65 16.27
N GLU A 164 4.92 11.92 16.82
CA GLU A 164 6.00 12.51 17.64
C GLU A 164 6.81 13.55 16.87
N ASN A 165 7.00 13.35 15.57
CA ASN A 165 7.72 14.27 14.68
C ASN A 165 6.84 15.41 14.11
N GLY A 166 5.57 15.51 14.49
CA GLY A 166 4.63 16.51 13.97
C GLY A 166 4.33 16.40 12.47
N MET A 167 4.47 15.20 11.91
CA MET A 167 4.12 14.92 10.51
C MET A 167 2.59 14.84 10.35
N THR A 168 2.11 15.23 9.17
CA THR A 168 0.74 14.92 8.75
C THR A 168 0.67 13.46 8.33
N VAL A 169 -0.36 12.74 8.78
CA VAL A 169 -0.58 11.33 8.46
C VAL A 169 -1.85 11.16 7.65
N SER A 170 -1.75 10.56 6.47
CA SER A 170 -2.90 10.08 5.71
C SER A 170 -2.95 8.56 5.69
N PHE A 171 -4.14 8.01 5.85
CA PHE A 171 -4.38 6.57 5.89
C PHE A 171 -5.56 6.20 4.99
N ASP A 172 -5.36 5.22 4.12
CA ASP A 172 -6.43 4.62 3.31
C ASP A 172 -6.85 3.29 3.93
N GLY A 173 -8.08 3.19 4.41
CA GLY A 173 -8.63 1.97 5.00
C GLY A 173 -8.53 0.76 4.09
N ASN A 174 -8.75 0.94 2.79
CA ASN A 174 -8.45 0.04 1.67
C ASN A 174 -8.74 -1.44 1.97
N PHE A 175 -9.91 -1.72 2.58
CA PHE A 175 -10.28 -3.05 3.03
C PHE A 175 -10.24 -4.08 1.90
N ARG A 176 -9.67 -5.23 2.20
CA ARG A 176 -9.58 -6.39 1.28
C ARG A 176 -9.98 -7.67 2.01
N SER A 177 -11.19 -8.16 1.78
CA SER A 177 -11.73 -9.40 2.38
C SER A 177 -10.90 -10.65 2.07
N THR A 178 -10.00 -10.59 1.09
CA THR A 178 -9.07 -11.68 0.76
C THR A 178 -7.82 -11.72 1.64
N LEU A 179 -7.57 -10.67 2.45
CA LEU A 179 -6.39 -10.56 3.30
C LEU A 179 -6.72 -10.78 4.78
N TRP A 180 -7.82 -10.20 5.25
CA TRP A 180 -8.25 -10.28 6.64
C TRP A 180 -9.77 -10.17 6.75
N SER A 181 -10.32 -10.53 7.91
CA SER A 181 -11.73 -10.36 8.20
C SER A 181 -12.07 -8.87 8.39
N TRP A 182 -13.35 -8.59 8.36
CA TRP A 182 -13.85 -7.25 8.62
C TRP A 182 -13.53 -6.79 10.05
N GLU A 183 -13.68 -7.68 11.00
CA GLU A 183 -13.41 -7.45 12.42
C GLU A 183 -11.93 -7.13 12.64
N GLU A 184 -11.01 -7.91 12.06
CA GLU A 184 -9.57 -7.67 12.14
C GLU A 184 -9.20 -6.31 11.55
N ALA A 185 -9.75 -5.99 10.35
CA ALA A 185 -9.54 -4.70 9.70
C ALA A 185 -10.02 -3.53 10.56
N ARG A 186 -11.24 -3.63 11.09
CA ARG A 186 -11.83 -2.62 11.96
C ARG A 186 -10.98 -2.41 13.21
N ASP A 187 -10.63 -3.48 13.90
CA ASP A 187 -9.90 -3.41 15.17
C ASP A 187 -8.52 -2.79 14.96
N PHE A 188 -7.81 -3.17 13.88
CA PHE A 188 -6.53 -2.55 13.54
C PHE A 188 -6.69 -1.08 13.16
N CYS A 189 -7.67 -0.75 12.32
CA CYS A 189 -7.93 0.63 11.93
C CYS A 189 -8.25 1.51 13.15
N THR A 190 -8.98 0.97 14.16
CA THR A 190 -9.23 1.69 15.42
C THR A 190 -7.95 2.10 16.13
N LEU A 191 -6.95 1.22 16.14
CA LEU A 191 -5.65 1.54 16.74
C LEU A 191 -4.89 2.64 15.97
N CYS A 192 -5.18 2.79 14.67
CA CYS A 192 -4.56 3.81 13.84
C CYS A 192 -5.16 5.20 14.00
N LEU A 193 -6.49 5.29 14.24
CA LEU A 193 -7.26 6.55 14.25
C LEU A 193 -6.64 7.70 15.07
N PRO A 194 -6.10 7.48 16.29
CA PRO A 194 -5.52 8.57 17.08
C PRO A 194 -4.32 9.27 16.43
N TYR A 195 -3.76 8.65 15.39
CA TYR A 195 -2.55 9.14 14.71
C TYR A 195 -2.83 9.68 13.31
N VAL A 196 -4.06 9.54 12.79
CA VAL A 196 -4.44 9.86 11.41
C VAL A 196 -5.07 11.25 11.34
N ASP A 197 -4.56 12.10 10.43
CA ASP A 197 -5.09 13.44 10.17
C ASP A 197 -6.01 13.45 8.93
N VAL A 198 -5.74 12.56 7.94
CA VAL A 198 -6.55 12.44 6.72
C VAL A 198 -6.88 10.97 6.47
N LEU A 199 -8.17 10.66 6.44
CA LEU A 199 -8.66 9.29 6.25
C LEU A 199 -9.32 9.13 4.87
N PHE A 200 -8.86 8.10 4.14
CA PHE A 200 -9.51 7.61 2.91
C PHE A 200 -10.10 6.23 3.18
N GLY A 201 -11.15 5.86 2.46
CA GLY A 201 -11.69 4.52 2.57
C GLY A 201 -12.31 4.25 3.93
N ILE A 202 -13.50 4.81 4.19
CA ILE A 202 -14.16 4.73 5.49
C ILE A 202 -14.89 3.41 5.74
N GLU A 203 -14.92 2.47 4.80
CA GLU A 203 -15.69 1.24 4.93
C GLU A 203 -15.45 0.49 6.24
N PRO A 204 -14.21 0.30 6.72
CA PRO A 204 -13.99 -0.32 8.02
C PRO A 204 -14.58 0.45 9.20
N TYR A 205 -14.91 1.72 9.03
CA TYR A 205 -15.41 2.60 10.07
C TYR A 205 -16.92 2.81 10.03
N HIS A 206 -17.60 2.46 8.92
CA HIS A 206 -19.05 2.58 8.80
C HIS A 206 -19.83 1.71 9.78
N ILE A 207 -19.23 0.64 10.29
CA ILE A 207 -19.88 -0.33 11.19
C ILE A 207 -19.85 0.14 12.66
N TRP A 208 -19.21 1.24 12.99
CA TRP A 208 -19.09 1.69 14.38
C TRP A 208 -20.26 2.47 14.92
N LYS A 209 -21.10 2.96 14.07
CA LYS A 209 -22.39 3.49 14.50
C LYS A 209 -23.42 2.41 14.26
N ASN A 210 -24.14 2.06 15.34
CA ASN A 210 -25.25 1.11 15.38
C ASN A 210 -25.98 1.02 14.03
N GLU A 211 -26.45 -0.17 13.69
CA GLU A 211 -27.17 -0.47 12.44
C GLU A 211 -28.30 0.52 12.08
N GLU A 212 -28.63 1.44 12.95
CA GLU A 212 -29.69 2.45 12.79
C GLU A 212 -29.21 3.83 12.31
N ASP A 213 -27.90 4.12 12.27
CA ASP A 213 -27.41 5.46 11.92
C ASP A 213 -26.54 5.45 10.66
N HIS A 214 -27.20 5.50 9.51
CA HIS A 214 -26.58 5.58 8.18
C HIS A 214 -26.04 6.98 7.82
N THR A 215 -25.89 7.88 8.77
CA THR A 215 -25.34 9.20 8.51
C THR A 215 -23.81 9.17 8.60
N ALA A 216 -23.17 9.36 7.48
CA ALA A 216 -21.74 9.64 7.37
C ALA A 216 -21.44 11.01 8.00
N GLY A 217 -21.22 11.05 9.28
CA GLY A 217 -20.93 12.30 9.95
C GLY A 217 -20.71 12.09 11.43
N ASP A 218 -19.51 11.88 11.83
CA ASP A 218 -18.94 12.13 13.13
C ASP A 218 -17.73 11.21 13.35
N VAL A 219 -16.72 11.37 12.49
CA VAL A 219 -15.36 11.18 12.95
C VAL A 219 -15.05 12.45 13.72
N LYS A 220 -15.09 12.41 15.05
CA LYS A 220 -14.63 13.53 15.86
C LYS A 220 -13.20 13.81 15.45
N ASP A 221 -12.99 15.03 14.92
CA ASP A 221 -11.70 15.61 14.56
C ASP A 221 -10.99 15.07 13.30
N GLY A 222 -11.59 14.18 12.50
CA GLY A 222 -11.10 13.81 11.18
C GLY A 222 -12.01 14.42 10.10
N VAL A 223 -11.42 15.19 9.18
CA VAL A 223 -12.18 15.75 8.04
C VAL A 223 -12.56 14.59 7.12
N PRO A 224 -13.85 14.30 6.90
CA PRO A 224 -14.24 13.31 5.92
C PRO A 224 -13.88 13.83 4.53
N VAL A 225 -12.89 13.21 3.91
CA VAL A 225 -12.58 13.49 2.51
C VAL A 225 -13.54 12.67 1.65
N SER A 226 -14.36 13.38 0.88
CA SER A 226 -15.31 12.83 -0.06
C SER A 226 -14.62 11.88 -1.04
N TYR A 227 -15.21 10.68 -1.21
CA TYR A 227 -14.78 9.66 -2.15
C TYR A 227 -14.76 10.10 -3.58
N THR A 228 -13.64 9.86 -4.25
CA THR A 228 -13.66 9.47 -5.65
C THR A 228 -13.12 8.05 -5.75
N HIS A 229 -13.96 7.11 -6.15
CA HIS A 229 -13.54 5.79 -6.59
C HIS A 229 -12.65 5.96 -7.81
N LEU A 230 -11.36 5.95 -7.63
CA LEU A 230 -10.42 5.67 -8.69
C LEU A 230 -10.21 4.15 -8.74
N THR A 231 -11.13 3.46 -9.41
CA THR A 231 -10.83 2.16 -9.99
C THR A 231 -9.91 2.39 -11.17
N LEU A 232 -8.63 2.16 -10.98
CA LEU A 232 -7.66 1.99 -12.06
C LEU A 232 -7.65 0.54 -12.51
#